data_2bc0edf3ad8c315b0cdab9f1fedcfb0b
#
_entry.id   2bc0edf3ad8c315b0cdab9f1fedcfb0b
#
_cell.length_a   1.000
_cell.length_b   1.000
_cell.length_c   1.000
_cell.angle_alpha   90.00
_cell.angle_beta   90.00
_cell.angle_gamma   90.00
#
_symmetry.space_group_name_H-M   'P 1'
#
loop_
_entity.id
_entity.type
_entity.pdbx_description
1 polymer ?
#
loop_
_entity_poly.entity_id
_entity_poly.type
_entity_poly.pdbx_seq_one_letter_code
_entity_poly.pdbx_strand_id
1 'polypeptide(L)'
;KDFVPTNGWTVFSHQFSSIAGAGPVTGAIQAAAFGWLPVLLWILIGGVFFGAVTDFGALYASVKNEGKSMGMIIEKYIGKFGRKIFLLFCWLFTLIVIAAFADMVAGTFNAYTVNADGATVLSAVAKTNGSAGMVSIMFMVFAVVFGLIQKNLKLSGWKEAVLGIVFIIAAFAVGMFFPLEFNKDVWSYITFVYIFFAAVMPMWLMKQPRDYMTTFMFICMIVGAAVGLVVAHPSMNLPVYTGFNNAKLGTMFPILFVTVACGAVSGFHSLVSSGTSSKTVNNEKDMLKVGYGAMVLESLLAVLALCVAGAAATNGALPAKTPFAIFSSGVAGFFEMFGVPVHFATVFMTMCVSALALTSLDAVARIGRMSFQELFSVDDMEHAEGWRKLFCNTYFSTIVTLVCGFILTKIGYANIWPLFGSANQLLSALVILTLCVFLKVTGRSNKMLFPPLIIMLCVTFTALVQRT
;
A
#
# COMPACT_ATOMS: atom_id res chain seq x y z
N LYS A 1 -6.97 17.08 17.87
CA LYS A 1 -5.93 16.09 18.22
C LYS A 1 -6.21 14.79 17.50
N ASP A 2 -5.26 14.31 16.69
CA ASP A 2 -5.35 13.04 15.96
C ASP A 2 -5.12 11.80 16.87
N PHE A 3 -4.93 12.01 18.18
CA PHE A 3 -4.67 10.95 19.16
C PHE A 3 -6.01 10.44 19.73
N VAL A 4 -6.62 9.52 18.99
CA VAL A 4 -7.81 8.79 19.45
C VAL A 4 -7.40 7.35 19.75
N PRO A 5 -7.32 6.95 21.04
CA PRO A 5 -6.99 5.57 21.40
C PRO A 5 -8.00 4.60 20.80
N THR A 6 -7.49 3.58 20.11
CA THR A 6 -8.31 2.64 19.35
C THR A 6 -7.92 1.20 19.74
N ASN A 7 -8.87 0.26 19.60
CA ASN A 7 -8.63 -1.16 19.86
C ASN A 7 -7.48 -1.69 18.99
N GLY A 8 -6.61 -2.54 19.55
CA GLY A 8 -5.45 -3.10 18.88
C GLY A 8 -5.75 -3.83 17.57
N TRP A 9 -6.93 -4.47 17.42
CA TRP A 9 -7.34 -5.07 16.15
C TRP A 9 -7.69 -4.03 15.09
N THR A 10 -8.35 -2.96 15.44
CA THR A 10 -8.65 -1.86 14.52
C THR A 10 -7.37 -1.15 14.07
N VAL A 11 -6.40 -0.97 14.99
CA VAL A 11 -5.08 -0.42 14.62
C VAL A 11 -4.30 -1.38 13.73
N PHE A 12 -4.34 -2.69 13.99
CA PHE A 12 -3.76 -3.71 13.11
C PHE A 12 -4.39 -3.69 11.73
N SER A 13 -5.72 -3.65 11.64
CA SER A 13 -6.46 -3.55 10.37
C SER A 13 -6.06 -2.30 9.59
N HIS A 14 -5.97 -1.15 10.27
CA HIS A 14 -5.52 0.09 9.66
C HIS A 14 -4.06 0.01 9.18
N GLN A 15 -3.14 -0.52 9.99
CA GLN A 15 -1.75 -0.71 9.61
C GLN A 15 -1.65 -1.64 8.41
N PHE A 16 -2.22 -2.84 8.51
CA PHE A 16 -2.18 -3.85 7.44
C PHE A 16 -2.79 -3.33 6.14
N SER A 17 -4.02 -2.79 6.16
CA SER A 17 -4.66 -2.27 4.95
C SER A 17 -3.92 -1.09 4.33
N SER A 18 -3.19 -0.30 5.15
CA SER A 18 -2.42 0.84 4.64
C SER A 18 -1.09 0.45 4.01
N ILE A 19 -0.41 -0.59 4.55
CA ILE A 19 0.87 -1.08 4.02
C ILE A 19 0.67 -2.08 2.89
N ALA A 20 -0.29 -3.00 3.02
CA ALA A 20 -0.63 -4.00 2.01
C ALA A 20 -1.25 -3.33 0.76
N GLY A 21 -0.41 -2.60 0.05
CA GLY A 21 -0.78 -1.88 -1.17
C GLY A 21 -0.64 -2.73 -2.43
N ALA A 22 -0.49 -2.06 -3.55
CA ALA A 22 -0.21 -2.71 -4.83
C ALA A 22 1.14 -3.46 -4.87
N GLY A 23 2.07 -3.04 -4.00
CA GLY A 23 3.48 -3.48 -4.02
C GLY A 23 3.72 -4.96 -3.86
N PRO A 24 3.18 -5.64 -2.84
CA PRO A 24 3.42 -7.07 -2.61
C PRO A 24 2.96 -7.93 -3.78
N VAL A 25 1.84 -7.61 -4.41
CA VAL A 25 1.33 -8.35 -5.58
C VAL A 25 2.12 -7.99 -6.83
N THR A 26 2.22 -6.71 -7.15
CA THR A 26 2.88 -6.25 -8.39
C THR A 26 4.37 -6.56 -8.39
N GLY A 27 5.05 -6.30 -7.27
CA GLY A 27 6.50 -6.50 -7.14
C GLY A 27 6.88 -7.97 -7.26
N ALA A 28 6.19 -8.86 -6.55
CA ALA A 28 6.48 -10.30 -6.59
C ALA A 28 6.27 -10.88 -7.99
N ILE A 29 5.18 -10.51 -8.67
CA ILE A 29 4.86 -10.99 -10.02
C ILE A 29 5.86 -10.45 -11.05
N GLN A 30 6.21 -9.17 -11.01
CA GLN A 30 7.19 -8.59 -11.94
C GLN A 30 8.59 -9.19 -11.73
N ALA A 31 9.02 -9.33 -10.48
CA ALA A 31 10.32 -9.90 -10.16
C ALA A 31 10.44 -11.39 -10.50
N ALA A 32 9.32 -12.09 -10.65
CA ALA A 32 9.29 -13.50 -11.08
C ALA A 32 9.99 -13.75 -12.45
N ALA A 33 10.24 -12.68 -13.22
CA ALA A 33 11.08 -12.74 -14.41
C ALA A 33 12.53 -13.18 -14.13
N PHE A 34 13.03 -13.09 -12.90
CA PHE A 34 14.33 -13.62 -12.46
C PHE A 34 14.26 -15.09 -11.98
N GLY A 35 13.08 -15.69 -12.04
CA GLY A 35 12.77 -17.00 -11.48
C GLY A 35 12.12 -16.88 -10.09
N TRP A 36 11.38 -17.94 -9.69
CA TRP A 36 10.62 -17.89 -8.44
C TRP A 36 11.48 -17.96 -7.17
N LEU A 37 12.61 -18.70 -7.20
CA LEU A 37 13.44 -18.94 -6.00
C LEU A 37 14.10 -17.68 -5.45
N PRO A 38 14.82 -16.85 -6.24
CA PRO A 38 15.43 -15.63 -5.71
C PRO A 38 14.38 -14.63 -5.18
N VAL A 39 13.20 -14.57 -5.82
CA VAL A 39 12.08 -13.73 -5.36
C VAL A 39 11.55 -14.21 -4.01
N LEU A 40 11.30 -15.53 -3.87
CA LEU A 40 10.84 -16.13 -2.62
C LEU A 40 11.82 -15.90 -1.48
N LEU A 41 13.11 -16.14 -1.72
CA LEU A 41 14.15 -15.94 -0.71
C LEU A 41 14.20 -14.48 -0.25
N TRP A 42 14.12 -13.52 -1.18
CA TRP A 42 14.11 -12.11 -0.81
C TRP A 42 12.85 -11.70 -0.03
N ILE A 43 11.66 -12.19 -0.41
CA ILE A 43 10.42 -11.94 0.35
C ILE A 43 10.55 -12.49 1.78
N LEU A 44 11.01 -13.72 1.96
CA LEU A 44 11.10 -14.36 3.28
C LEU A 44 12.15 -13.71 4.17
N ILE A 45 13.38 -13.55 3.67
CA ILE A 45 14.49 -12.98 4.45
C ILE A 45 14.25 -11.48 4.67
N GLY A 46 13.92 -10.75 3.61
CA GLY A 46 13.68 -9.32 3.69
C GLY A 46 12.46 -8.99 4.55
N GLY A 47 11.35 -9.68 4.33
CA GLY A 47 10.09 -9.42 5.03
C GLY A 47 10.17 -9.68 6.53
N VAL A 48 10.71 -10.85 6.92
CA VAL A 48 10.76 -11.27 8.34
C VAL A 48 11.87 -10.54 9.12
N PHE A 49 13.08 -10.48 8.57
CA PHE A 49 14.24 -9.99 9.29
C PHE A 49 14.54 -8.50 9.10
N PHE A 50 14.08 -7.90 8.00
CA PHE A 50 14.36 -6.49 7.70
C PHE A 50 13.08 -5.65 7.78
N GLY A 51 12.06 -5.95 6.96
CA GLY A 51 10.85 -5.18 6.87
C GLY A 51 10.06 -5.14 8.17
N ALA A 52 9.72 -6.30 8.71
CA ALA A 52 8.94 -6.40 9.96
C ALA A 52 9.67 -5.78 11.16
N VAL A 53 11.00 -5.91 11.23
CA VAL A 53 11.82 -5.27 12.27
C VAL A 53 11.84 -3.76 12.11
N THR A 54 11.91 -3.26 10.87
CA THR A 54 11.91 -1.81 10.58
C THR A 54 10.56 -1.19 10.91
N ASP A 55 9.46 -1.85 10.53
CA ASP A 55 8.10 -1.36 10.76
C ASP A 55 7.76 -1.33 12.25
N PHE A 56 8.11 -2.39 12.98
CA PHE A 56 8.01 -2.42 14.43
C PHE A 56 8.89 -1.34 15.07
N GLY A 57 10.14 -1.19 14.60
CA GLY A 57 11.08 -0.19 15.10
C GLY A 57 10.57 1.23 14.92
N ALA A 58 9.99 1.55 13.75
CA ALA A 58 9.41 2.86 13.46
C ALA A 58 8.19 3.15 14.36
N LEU A 59 7.29 2.17 14.52
CA LEU A 59 6.16 2.26 15.43
C LEU A 59 6.62 2.48 16.87
N TYR A 60 7.57 1.67 17.34
CA TYR A 60 8.14 1.75 18.66
C TYR A 60 8.81 3.10 18.92
N ALA A 61 9.66 3.57 18.00
CA ALA A 61 10.33 4.85 18.12
C ALA A 61 9.33 6.00 18.20
N SER A 62 8.25 5.95 17.40
CA SER A 62 7.20 6.97 17.42
C SER A 62 6.41 6.96 18.73
N VAL A 63 5.95 5.81 19.20
CA VAL A 63 5.21 5.69 20.48
C VAL A 63 6.06 6.18 21.65
N LYS A 64 7.36 5.81 21.70
CA LYS A 64 8.31 6.29 22.75
C LYS A 64 8.66 7.77 22.64
N ASN A 65 8.34 8.41 21.51
CA ASN A 65 8.47 9.84 21.31
C ASN A 65 7.08 10.53 21.16
N GLU A 66 6.09 10.09 21.95
CA GLU A 66 4.77 10.72 22.05
C GLU A 66 3.98 10.75 20.72
N GLY A 67 4.15 9.74 19.88
CA GLY A 67 3.48 9.66 18.58
C GLY A 67 4.03 10.63 17.52
N LYS A 68 5.27 11.11 17.69
CA LYS A 68 5.91 12.00 16.72
C LYS A 68 6.18 11.28 15.39
N SER A 69 6.03 12.01 14.28
CA SER A 69 6.37 11.51 12.95
C SER A 69 7.86 11.20 12.83
N MET A 70 8.24 10.37 11.85
CA MET A 70 9.64 10.06 11.60
C MET A 70 10.49 11.32 11.36
N GLY A 71 9.95 12.33 10.67
CA GLY A 71 10.61 13.62 10.46
C GLY A 71 10.95 14.35 11.76
N MET A 72 10.03 14.35 12.73
CA MET A 72 10.27 14.95 14.04
C MET A 72 11.24 14.13 14.91
N ILE A 73 11.26 12.80 14.73
CA ILE A 73 12.24 11.93 15.38
C ILE A 73 13.64 12.22 14.82
N ILE A 74 13.77 12.39 13.52
CA ILE A 74 15.03 12.81 12.87
C ILE A 74 15.50 14.17 13.40
N GLU A 75 14.60 15.13 13.57
CA GLU A 75 14.98 16.41 14.16
C GLU A 75 15.57 16.25 15.56
N LYS A 76 14.91 15.46 16.40
CA LYS A 76 15.33 15.25 17.78
C LYS A 76 16.69 14.57 17.92
N TYR A 77 17.01 13.61 17.05
CA TYR A 77 18.19 12.76 17.20
C TYR A 77 19.33 13.06 16.20
N ILE A 78 19.01 13.69 15.07
CA ILE A 78 19.98 13.98 13.99
C ILE A 78 20.09 15.50 13.77
N GLY A 79 18.97 16.23 13.81
CA GLY A 79 18.96 17.70 13.73
C GLY A 79 18.01 18.26 12.69
N LYS A 80 17.83 19.60 12.74
CA LYS A 80 16.85 20.34 11.90
C LYS A 80 17.12 20.24 10.41
N PHE A 81 18.37 20.16 9.98
CA PHE A 81 18.72 20.03 8.56
C PHE A 81 18.31 18.65 8.02
N GLY A 82 18.59 17.58 8.77
CA GLY A 82 18.17 16.24 8.42
C GLY A 82 16.64 16.11 8.31
N ARG A 83 15.89 16.74 9.22
CA ARG A 83 14.42 16.81 9.14
C ARG A 83 13.94 17.42 7.83
N LYS A 84 14.48 18.58 7.44
CA LYS A 84 14.02 19.28 6.21
C LYS A 84 14.26 18.46 4.96
N ILE A 85 15.46 17.87 4.81
CA ILE A 85 15.78 17.00 3.67
C ILE A 85 14.86 15.77 3.66
N PHE A 86 14.69 15.13 4.81
CA PHE A 86 13.83 13.94 4.92
C PHE A 86 12.37 14.25 4.58
N LEU A 87 11.80 15.35 5.08
CA LEU A 87 10.42 15.74 4.80
C LEU A 87 10.21 16.11 3.32
N LEU A 88 11.18 16.82 2.71
CA LEU A 88 11.13 17.11 1.27
C LEU A 88 11.15 15.81 0.46
N PHE A 89 12.06 14.90 0.80
CA PHE A 89 12.13 13.59 0.16
C PHE A 89 10.83 12.77 0.35
N CYS A 90 10.28 12.75 1.58
CA CYS A 90 9.01 12.08 1.85
C CYS A 90 7.87 12.68 1.02
N TRP A 91 7.79 13.99 0.92
CA TRP A 91 6.75 14.63 0.11
C TRP A 91 6.87 14.25 -1.37
N LEU A 92 8.07 14.37 -1.97
CA LEU A 92 8.31 13.97 -3.35
C LEU A 92 8.02 12.48 -3.59
N PHE A 93 8.41 11.62 -2.65
CA PHE A 93 8.10 10.20 -2.69
C PHE A 93 6.59 9.96 -2.69
N THR A 94 5.82 10.66 -1.84
CA THR A 94 4.36 10.50 -1.81
C THR A 94 3.70 10.91 -3.11
N LEU A 95 4.22 11.90 -3.85
CA LEU A 95 3.72 12.28 -5.18
C LEU A 95 3.86 11.13 -6.19
N ILE A 96 5.01 10.45 -6.16
CA ILE A 96 5.28 9.28 -7.02
C ILE A 96 4.30 8.14 -6.71
N VAL A 97 4.06 7.88 -5.41
CA VAL A 97 3.14 6.82 -4.97
C VAL A 97 1.69 7.16 -5.35
N ILE A 98 1.25 8.40 -5.12
CA ILE A 98 -0.09 8.88 -5.52
C ILE A 98 -0.27 8.66 -7.03
N ALA A 99 0.70 9.07 -7.84
CA ALA A 99 0.63 8.94 -9.29
C ALA A 99 0.52 7.47 -9.73
N ALA A 100 1.41 6.59 -9.22
CA ALA A 100 1.42 5.18 -9.59
C ALA A 100 0.13 4.46 -9.20
N PHE A 101 -0.30 4.62 -7.95
CA PHE A 101 -1.45 3.88 -7.43
C PHE A 101 -2.77 4.40 -7.95
N ALA A 102 -2.92 5.73 -8.15
CA ALA A 102 -4.12 6.29 -8.77
C ALA A 102 -4.28 5.82 -10.21
N ASP A 103 -3.18 5.74 -10.97
CA ASP A 103 -3.20 5.22 -12.35
C ASP A 103 -3.57 3.73 -12.39
N MET A 104 -3.05 2.92 -11.45
CA MET A 104 -3.40 1.50 -11.33
C MET A 104 -4.87 1.30 -10.98
N VAL A 105 -5.42 2.07 -10.04
CA VAL A 105 -6.83 2.01 -9.65
C VAL A 105 -7.73 2.38 -10.81
N ALA A 106 -7.47 3.52 -11.48
CA ALA A 106 -8.23 3.96 -12.63
C ALA A 106 -8.16 2.95 -13.78
N GLY A 107 -7.00 2.33 -14.00
CA GLY A 107 -6.81 1.26 -14.97
C GLY A 107 -7.59 -0.02 -14.66
N THR A 108 -7.71 -0.37 -13.36
CA THR A 108 -8.43 -1.57 -12.93
C THR A 108 -9.95 -1.43 -13.11
N PHE A 109 -10.49 -0.23 -12.92
CA PHE A 109 -11.93 0.03 -13.11
C PHE A 109 -12.30 0.41 -14.54
N ASN A 110 -11.32 0.63 -15.42
CA ASN A 110 -11.55 1.03 -16.79
C ASN A 110 -12.38 0.00 -17.55
N ALA A 111 -13.51 0.44 -18.11
CA ALA A 111 -14.42 -0.40 -18.89
C ALA A 111 -14.05 -0.49 -20.38
N TYR A 112 -13.12 0.32 -20.87
CA TYR A 112 -12.80 0.45 -22.30
C TYR A 112 -11.41 -0.09 -22.64
N THR A 113 -11.24 -0.56 -23.85
CA THR A 113 -9.96 -0.97 -24.43
C THR A 113 -9.81 -0.39 -25.83
N VAL A 114 -8.58 -0.35 -26.34
CA VAL A 114 -8.30 0.09 -27.71
C VAL A 114 -8.15 -1.17 -28.59
N ASN A 115 -8.93 -1.26 -29.65
CA ASN A 115 -8.84 -2.33 -30.64
C ASN A 115 -7.61 -2.18 -31.54
N ALA A 116 -7.35 -3.20 -32.36
CA ALA A 116 -6.28 -3.19 -33.34
C ALA A 116 -6.37 -2.01 -34.34
N ASP A 117 -7.57 -1.54 -34.61
CA ASP A 117 -7.87 -0.39 -35.50
C ASP A 117 -7.73 0.97 -34.79
N GLY A 118 -7.31 1.01 -33.54
CA GLY A 118 -7.16 2.23 -32.74
C GLY A 118 -8.49 2.79 -32.19
N ALA A 119 -9.61 2.13 -32.38
CA ALA A 119 -10.91 2.55 -31.85
C ALA A 119 -11.07 2.14 -30.38
N THR A 120 -11.61 3.07 -29.55
CA THR A 120 -11.96 2.80 -28.16
C THR A 120 -13.29 2.04 -28.10
N VAL A 121 -13.28 0.83 -27.62
CA VAL A 121 -14.45 -0.06 -27.52
C VAL A 121 -14.62 -0.58 -26.10
N LEU A 122 -15.83 -1.05 -25.79
CA LEU A 122 -16.13 -1.67 -24.50
C LEU A 122 -15.32 -2.98 -24.36
N SER A 123 -14.62 -3.12 -23.26
CA SER A 123 -13.82 -4.32 -22.97
C SER A 123 -14.71 -5.53 -22.65
N ALA A 124 -14.24 -6.74 -22.95
CA ALA A 124 -14.91 -7.97 -22.54
C ALA A 124 -15.11 -8.08 -21.00
N VAL A 125 -14.30 -7.36 -20.23
CA VAL A 125 -14.39 -7.32 -18.75
C VAL A 125 -15.04 -6.04 -18.22
N ALA A 126 -15.64 -5.21 -19.08
CA ALA A 126 -16.22 -3.91 -18.73
C ALA A 126 -17.22 -4.02 -17.58
N LYS A 127 -18.13 -4.98 -17.63
CA LYS A 127 -19.12 -5.22 -16.57
C LYS A 127 -18.46 -5.57 -15.24
N THR A 128 -17.44 -6.41 -15.24
CA THR A 128 -16.67 -6.79 -14.03
C THR A 128 -15.96 -5.59 -13.43
N ASN A 129 -15.27 -4.81 -14.27
CA ASN A 129 -14.54 -3.61 -13.84
C ASN A 129 -15.50 -2.54 -13.33
N GLY A 130 -16.62 -2.31 -14.02
CA GLY A 130 -17.66 -1.38 -13.62
C GLY A 130 -18.35 -1.78 -12.31
N SER A 131 -18.62 -3.08 -12.12
CA SER A 131 -19.16 -3.61 -10.87
C SER A 131 -18.17 -3.38 -9.72
N ALA A 132 -16.89 -3.70 -9.90
CA ALA A 132 -15.86 -3.47 -8.89
C ALA A 132 -15.70 -1.97 -8.55
N GLY A 133 -15.78 -1.10 -9.55
CA GLY A 133 -15.79 0.35 -9.36
C GLY A 133 -16.98 0.82 -8.51
N MET A 134 -18.19 0.34 -8.82
CA MET A 134 -19.39 0.66 -8.04
C MET A 134 -19.32 0.12 -6.62
N VAL A 135 -18.85 -1.12 -6.41
CA VAL A 135 -18.58 -1.67 -5.06
C VAL A 135 -17.63 -0.74 -4.30
N SER A 136 -16.56 -0.25 -4.94
CA SER A 136 -15.60 0.67 -4.31
C SER A 136 -16.26 1.98 -3.87
N ILE A 137 -17.14 2.57 -4.69
CA ILE A 137 -17.90 3.78 -4.31
C ILE A 137 -18.82 3.49 -3.13
N MET A 138 -19.54 2.36 -3.16
CA MET A 138 -20.42 1.98 -2.04
C MET A 138 -19.64 1.75 -0.75
N PHE A 139 -18.44 1.18 -0.82
CA PHE A 139 -17.55 1.05 0.35
C PHE A 139 -17.22 2.40 0.98
N MET A 140 -17.00 3.43 0.16
CA MET A 140 -16.74 4.79 0.67
C MET A 140 -17.95 5.37 1.39
N VAL A 141 -19.14 5.24 0.80
CA VAL A 141 -20.40 5.72 1.39
C VAL A 141 -20.70 4.97 2.69
N PHE A 142 -20.61 3.64 2.65
CA PHE A 142 -20.90 2.81 3.82
C PHE A 142 -19.86 2.94 4.92
N ALA A 143 -18.61 3.26 4.59
CA ALA A 143 -17.58 3.57 5.61
C ALA A 143 -17.95 4.80 6.44
N VAL A 144 -18.47 5.86 5.81
CA VAL A 144 -18.92 7.07 6.52
C VAL A 144 -20.13 6.74 7.42
N VAL A 145 -21.10 6.00 6.89
CA VAL A 145 -22.28 5.58 7.66
C VAL A 145 -21.88 4.68 8.83
N PHE A 146 -20.99 3.72 8.59
CA PHE A 146 -20.45 2.82 9.61
C PHE A 146 -19.71 3.58 10.72
N GLY A 147 -18.84 4.55 10.34
CA GLY A 147 -18.14 5.39 11.31
C GLY A 147 -19.06 6.22 12.18
N LEU A 148 -20.13 6.76 11.61
CA LEU A 148 -21.16 7.50 12.36
C LEU A 148 -21.95 6.57 13.33
N ILE A 149 -22.31 5.38 12.87
CA ILE A 149 -23.00 4.38 13.71
C ILE A 149 -22.08 3.93 14.84
N GLN A 150 -20.83 3.62 14.56
CA GLN A 150 -19.84 3.18 15.54
C GLN A 150 -19.62 4.23 16.62
N LYS A 151 -19.52 5.51 16.24
CA LYS A 151 -19.37 6.62 17.19
C LYS A 151 -20.59 6.80 18.09
N ASN A 152 -21.80 6.73 17.51
CA ASN A 152 -23.04 7.01 18.23
C ASN A 152 -23.47 5.85 19.12
N LEU A 153 -23.37 4.62 18.63
CA LEU A 153 -23.82 3.40 19.33
C LEU A 153 -22.71 2.70 20.11
N LYS A 154 -21.44 3.19 20.01
CA LYS A 154 -20.24 2.61 20.68
C LYS A 154 -20.16 1.08 20.49
N LEU A 155 -20.46 0.62 19.27
CA LEU A 155 -20.42 -0.80 18.93
C LEU A 155 -19.01 -1.34 19.13
N SER A 156 -18.93 -2.58 19.61
CA SER A 156 -17.66 -3.29 19.79
C SER A 156 -17.80 -4.79 19.62
N GLY A 157 -16.71 -5.46 19.28
CA GLY A 157 -16.65 -6.91 19.17
C GLY A 157 -17.51 -7.46 18.03
N TRP A 158 -18.29 -8.53 18.31
CA TRP A 158 -19.03 -9.23 17.26
C TRP A 158 -20.14 -8.38 16.58
N LYS A 159 -20.73 -7.42 17.29
CA LYS A 159 -21.76 -6.53 16.73
C LYS A 159 -21.18 -5.61 15.65
N GLU A 160 -19.98 -5.11 15.88
CA GLU A 160 -19.23 -4.32 14.93
C GLU A 160 -18.88 -5.15 13.68
N ALA A 161 -18.42 -6.40 13.87
CA ALA A 161 -18.10 -7.30 12.78
C ALA A 161 -19.32 -7.65 11.91
N VAL A 162 -20.45 -7.98 12.54
CA VAL A 162 -21.70 -8.28 11.81
C VAL A 162 -22.17 -7.09 11.00
N LEU A 163 -22.14 -5.88 11.56
CA LEU A 163 -22.52 -4.67 10.82
C LEU A 163 -21.60 -4.42 9.63
N GLY A 164 -20.27 -4.60 9.82
CA GLY A 164 -19.30 -4.50 8.74
C GLY A 164 -19.57 -5.49 7.60
N ILE A 165 -19.84 -6.75 7.92
CA ILE A 165 -20.20 -7.79 6.95
C ILE A 165 -21.51 -7.45 6.21
N VAL A 166 -22.52 -6.93 6.90
CA VAL A 166 -23.79 -6.51 6.26
C VAL A 166 -23.52 -5.39 5.24
N PHE A 167 -22.68 -4.39 5.57
CA PHE A 167 -22.33 -3.34 4.62
C PHE A 167 -21.49 -3.86 3.44
N ILE A 168 -20.61 -4.82 3.67
CA ILE A 168 -19.85 -5.47 2.58
C ILE A 168 -20.83 -6.16 1.61
N ILE A 169 -21.77 -6.98 2.13
CA ILE A 169 -22.76 -7.68 1.32
C ILE A 169 -23.63 -6.67 0.55
N ALA A 170 -24.08 -5.60 1.20
CA ALA A 170 -24.89 -4.56 0.56
C ALA A 170 -24.10 -3.84 -0.56
N ALA A 171 -22.82 -3.53 -0.34
CA ALA A 171 -21.98 -2.91 -1.36
C ALA A 171 -21.80 -3.80 -2.60
N PHE A 172 -21.57 -5.11 -2.39
CA PHE A 172 -21.48 -6.07 -3.48
C PHE A 172 -22.80 -6.23 -4.21
N ALA A 173 -23.92 -6.31 -3.48
CA ALA A 173 -25.25 -6.38 -4.10
C ALA A 173 -25.47 -5.18 -5.03
N VAL A 174 -25.27 -3.95 -4.55
CA VAL A 174 -25.41 -2.74 -5.38
C VAL A 174 -24.47 -2.77 -6.58
N GLY A 175 -23.19 -3.09 -6.40
CA GLY A 175 -22.21 -3.13 -7.49
C GLY A 175 -22.50 -4.17 -8.57
N MET A 176 -23.06 -5.32 -8.18
CA MET A 176 -23.45 -6.38 -9.11
C MET A 176 -24.66 -6.00 -9.97
N PHE A 177 -25.60 -5.23 -9.42
CA PHE A 177 -26.82 -4.79 -10.14
C PHE A 177 -26.62 -3.50 -10.94
N PHE A 178 -25.70 -2.62 -10.52
CA PHE A 178 -25.49 -1.30 -11.10
C PHE A 178 -24.01 -1.06 -11.45
N PRO A 179 -23.43 -1.77 -12.44
CA PRO A 179 -22.06 -1.54 -12.88
C PRO A 179 -21.89 -0.14 -13.49
N LEU A 180 -20.77 0.54 -13.17
CA LEU A 180 -20.41 1.83 -13.73
C LEU A 180 -19.33 1.67 -14.81
N GLU A 181 -19.73 1.72 -16.07
CA GLU A 181 -18.85 1.51 -17.22
C GLU A 181 -18.22 2.83 -17.68
N PHE A 182 -17.31 3.38 -16.88
CA PHE A 182 -16.58 4.61 -17.21
C PHE A 182 -15.20 4.30 -17.81
N ASN A 183 -14.64 5.28 -18.53
CA ASN A 183 -13.29 5.23 -19.03
C ASN A 183 -12.25 5.54 -17.92
N LYS A 184 -10.98 5.29 -18.22
CA LYS A 184 -9.87 5.48 -17.29
C LYS A 184 -9.74 6.92 -16.77
N ASP A 185 -10.00 7.93 -17.63
CA ASP A 185 -9.88 9.33 -17.23
C ASP A 185 -10.96 9.71 -16.20
N VAL A 186 -12.21 9.29 -16.40
CA VAL A 186 -13.30 9.52 -15.45
C VAL A 186 -12.99 8.85 -14.11
N TRP A 187 -12.52 7.61 -14.12
CA TRP A 187 -12.11 6.92 -12.90
C TRP A 187 -10.92 7.60 -12.20
N SER A 188 -10.01 8.19 -12.97
CA SER A 188 -8.91 9.00 -12.41
C SER A 188 -9.45 10.21 -11.66
N TYR A 189 -10.38 10.98 -12.25
CA TYR A 189 -11.01 12.13 -11.57
C TYR A 189 -11.77 11.71 -10.31
N ILE A 190 -12.59 10.64 -10.39
CA ILE A 190 -13.31 10.11 -9.23
C ILE A 190 -12.34 9.74 -8.12
N THR A 191 -11.23 9.06 -8.45
CA THR A 191 -10.20 8.66 -7.49
C THR A 191 -9.56 9.87 -6.81
N PHE A 192 -9.20 10.92 -7.55
CA PHE A 192 -8.60 12.13 -6.97
C PHE A 192 -9.57 12.92 -6.07
N VAL A 193 -10.84 13.01 -6.47
CA VAL A 193 -11.88 13.61 -5.61
C VAL A 193 -12.03 12.81 -4.32
N TYR A 194 -12.08 11.49 -4.43
CA TYR A 194 -12.13 10.60 -3.27
C TYR A 194 -10.94 10.80 -2.32
N ILE A 195 -9.70 10.78 -2.86
CA ILE A 195 -8.49 10.93 -2.05
C ILE A 195 -8.45 12.29 -1.34
N PHE A 196 -8.96 13.35 -1.97
CA PHE A 196 -9.06 14.65 -1.33
C PHE A 196 -9.87 14.56 -0.04
N PHE A 197 -11.07 13.97 -0.09
CA PHE A 197 -11.89 13.77 1.10
C PHE A 197 -11.22 12.84 2.12
N ALA A 198 -10.62 11.74 1.68
CA ALA A 198 -9.90 10.81 2.55
C ALA A 198 -8.71 11.47 3.27
N ALA A 199 -8.01 12.42 2.62
CA ALA A 199 -6.89 13.14 3.22
C ALA A 199 -7.33 14.21 4.23
N VAL A 200 -8.49 14.85 4.01
CA VAL A 200 -8.97 15.98 4.83
C VAL A 200 -9.83 15.53 6.00
N MET A 201 -10.68 14.51 5.79
CA MET A 201 -11.59 14.02 6.82
C MET A 201 -10.87 13.38 8.01
N PRO A 202 -11.46 13.42 9.22
CA PRO A 202 -10.96 12.69 10.38
C PRO A 202 -10.89 11.18 10.11
N MET A 203 -9.82 10.53 10.61
CA MET A 203 -9.59 9.09 10.38
C MET A 203 -10.74 8.20 10.85
N TRP A 204 -11.34 8.54 12.00
CA TRP A 204 -12.44 7.76 12.59
C TRP A 204 -13.72 7.77 11.74
N LEU A 205 -13.91 8.79 10.88
CA LEU A 205 -15.16 8.93 10.11
C LEU A 205 -15.16 8.08 8.84
N MET A 206 -14.04 8.00 8.14
CA MET A 206 -13.99 7.37 6.81
C MET A 206 -12.92 6.28 6.74
N LYS A 207 -11.66 6.60 7.11
CA LYS A 207 -10.54 5.70 6.86
C LYS A 207 -10.57 4.46 7.75
N GLN A 208 -10.68 4.61 9.06
CA GLN A 208 -10.70 3.47 9.99
C GLN A 208 -11.87 2.50 9.75
N PRO A 209 -13.13 2.97 9.58
CA PRO A 209 -14.26 2.09 9.27
C PRO A 209 -14.09 1.36 7.93
N ARG A 210 -13.57 2.04 6.92
CA ARG A 210 -13.29 1.45 5.62
C ARG A 210 -12.19 0.39 5.72
N ASP A 211 -11.05 0.71 6.35
CA ASP A 211 -9.94 -0.22 6.53
C ASP A 211 -10.40 -1.46 7.32
N TYR A 212 -11.29 -1.28 8.31
CA TYR A 212 -11.89 -2.38 9.07
C TYR A 212 -12.69 -3.33 8.16
N MET A 213 -13.61 -2.80 7.35
CA MET A 213 -14.38 -3.60 6.39
C MET A 213 -13.47 -4.26 5.34
N THR A 214 -12.51 -3.52 4.78
CA THR A 214 -11.60 -4.02 3.76
C THR A 214 -10.72 -5.15 4.29
N THR A 215 -10.37 -5.15 5.58
CA THR A 215 -9.57 -6.21 6.21
C THR A 215 -10.29 -7.56 6.16
N PHE A 216 -11.61 -7.62 6.31
CA PHE A 216 -12.36 -8.88 6.12
C PHE A 216 -12.22 -9.41 4.70
N MET A 217 -12.28 -8.52 3.70
CA MET A 217 -12.08 -8.91 2.30
C MET A 217 -10.66 -9.42 2.07
N PHE A 218 -9.64 -8.75 2.61
CA PHE A 218 -8.25 -9.16 2.46
C PHE A 218 -7.95 -10.48 3.15
N ILE A 219 -8.52 -10.72 4.34
CA ILE A 219 -8.41 -12.02 5.01
C ILE A 219 -9.06 -13.11 4.16
N CYS A 220 -10.26 -12.86 3.64
CA CYS A 220 -10.94 -13.81 2.75
C CYS A 220 -10.11 -14.09 1.48
N MET A 221 -9.54 -13.07 0.87
CA MET A 221 -8.65 -13.19 -0.31
C MET A 221 -7.39 -14.02 0.03
N ILE A 222 -6.72 -13.72 1.14
CA ILE A 222 -5.48 -14.41 1.54
C ILE A 222 -5.76 -15.86 1.89
N VAL A 223 -6.80 -16.12 2.70
CA VAL A 223 -7.20 -17.47 3.08
C VAL A 223 -7.68 -18.24 1.84
N GLY A 224 -8.50 -17.63 0.99
CA GLY A 224 -8.98 -18.24 -0.25
C GLY A 224 -7.85 -18.58 -1.22
N ALA A 225 -6.87 -17.69 -1.37
CA ALA A 225 -5.68 -17.96 -2.17
C ALA A 225 -4.82 -19.10 -1.57
N ALA A 226 -4.59 -19.08 -0.25
CA ALA A 226 -3.80 -20.11 0.42
C ALA A 226 -4.47 -21.48 0.35
N VAL A 227 -5.76 -21.56 0.70
CA VAL A 227 -6.53 -22.82 0.62
C VAL A 227 -6.65 -23.29 -0.83
N GLY A 228 -6.90 -22.36 -1.76
CA GLY A 228 -6.97 -22.66 -3.20
C GLY A 228 -5.68 -23.27 -3.74
N LEU A 229 -4.53 -22.72 -3.38
CA LEU A 229 -3.21 -23.27 -3.75
C LEU A 229 -3.00 -24.66 -3.16
N VAL A 230 -3.40 -24.91 -1.91
CA VAL A 230 -3.26 -26.22 -1.28
C VAL A 230 -4.19 -27.27 -1.93
N VAL A 231 -5.43 -26.91 -2.23
CA VAL A 231 -6.43 -27.82 -2.78
C VAL A 231 -6.20 -28.08 -4.28
N ALA A 232 -5.90 -27.02 -5.04
CA ALA A 232 -5.69 -27.12 -6.48
C ALA A 232 -4.35 -27.78 -6.86
N HIS A 233 -3.37 -27.78 -5.96
CA HIS A 233 -1.99 -28.25 -6.21
C HIS A 233 -1.44 -27.82 -7.58
N PRO A 234 -1.54 -26.52 -7.97
CA PRO A 234 -1.10 -26.11 -9.29
C PRO A 234 0.41 -26.29 -9.45
N SER A 235 0.83 -26.67 -10.65
CA SER A 235 2.26 -26.75 -10.96
C SER A 235 2.90 -25.36 -10.96
N MET A 236 4.11 -25.26 -10.42
CA MET A 236 4.95 -24.07 -10.55
C MET A 236 5.59 -24.05 -11.94
N ASN A 237 4.98 -23.37 -12.89
CA ASN A 237 5.41 -23.34 -14.29
C ASN A 237 6.45 -22.26 -14.59
N LEU A 238 6.88 -21.49 -13.57
CA LEU A 238 8.00 -20.56 -13.69
C LEU A 238 9.33 -21.29 -13.47
N PRO A 239 10.43 -20.89 -14.15
CA PRO A 239 11.75 -21.41 -13.89
C PRO A 239 12.22 -21.08 -12.46
N VAL A 240 13.04 -21.97 -11.91
CA VAL A 240 13.64 -21.76 -10.58
C VAL A 240 14.51 -20.51 -10.59
N TYR A 241 15.32 -20.36 -11.64
CA TYR A 241 16.23 -19.24 -11.86
C TYR A 241 16.43 -19.01 -13.36
N THR A 242 16.39 -17.76 -13.82
CA THR A 242 16.53 -17.40 -15.24
C THR A 242 17.89 -16.80 -15.61
N GLY A 243 18.76 -16.59 -14.62
CA GLY A 243 20.05 -15.94 -14.80
C GLY A 243 20.14 -14.59 -14.07
N PHE A 244 21.36 -14.06 -13.96
CA PHE A 244 21.62 -12.79 -13.29
C PHE A 244 21.15 -11.60 -14.12
N ASN A 245 21.13 -11.72 -15.45
CA ASN A 245 20.73 -10.67 -16.38
C ASN A 245 19.41 -11.05 -17.06
N ASN A 246 18.41 -10.17 -16.95
CA ASN A 246 17.13 -10.31 -17.64
C ASN A 246 17.04 -9.24 -18.74
N ALA A 247 16.67 -9.64 -19.97
CA ALA A 247 16.63 -8.74 -21.12
C ALA A 247 15.63 -7.56 -20.97
N LYS A 248 14.56 -7.75 -20.16
CA LYS A 248 13.53 -6.72 -19.96
C LYS A 248 13.76 -5.88 -18.72
N LEU A 249 14.27 -6.48 -17.64
CA LEU A 249 14.39 -5.83 -16.33
C LEU A 249 15.83 -5.34 -16.04
N GLY A 250 16.84 -5.91 -16.66
CA GLY A 250 18.24 -5.64 -16.35
C GLY A 250 18.86 -6.65 -15.40
N THR A 251 19.84 -6.24 -14.60
CA THR A 251 20.56 -7.12 -13.66
C THR A 251 19.72 -7.43 -12.42
N MET A 252 19.79 -8.68 -11.95
CA MET A 252 19.05 -9.11 -10.75
C MET A 252 19.40 -8.25 -9.53
N PHE A 253 20.67 -7.94 -9.31
CA PHE A 253 21.06 -6.93 -8.33
C PHE A 253 21.33 -5.60 -9.07
N PRO A 254 20.66 -4.51 -8.72
CA PRO A 254 19.72 -4.32 -7.60
C PRO A 254 18.25 -4.51 -7.96
N ILE A 255 17.89 -4.80 -9.22
CA ILE A 255 16.52 -4.67 -9.74
C ILE A 255 15.50 -5.57 -9.01
N LEU A 256 15.85 -6.81 -8.70
CA LEU A 256 14.97 -7.69 -7.93
C LEU A 256 14.60 -7.06 -6.59
N PHE A 257 15.58 -6.54 -5.86
CA PHE A 257 15.41 -5.94 -4.54
C PHE A 257 14.56 -4.67 -4.58
N VAL A 258 14.72 -3.87 -5.62
CA VAL A 258 13.93 -2.65 -5.85
C VAL A 258 12.50 -2.98 -6.29
N THR A 259 12.31 -4.01 -7.12
CA THR A 259 11.01 -4.42 -7.63
C THR A 259 10.15 -5.03 -6.52
N VAL A 260 10.73 -5.88 -5.66
CA VAL A 260 10.05 -6.47 -4.50
C VAL A 260 10.30 -5.61 -3.25
N ALA A 261 10.01 -4.33 -3.33
CA ALA A 261 10.20 -3.44 -2.20
C ALA A 261 9.17 -3.72 -1.10
N CYS A 262 7.88 -3.54 -1.37
CA CYS A 262 6.82 -3.60 -0.35
C CYS A 262 6.71 -4.99 0.30
N GLY A 263 6.73 -6.07 -0.47
CA GLY A 263 6.64 -7.43 0.08
C GLY A 263 7.84 -7.89 0.91
N ALA A 264 8.95 -7.13 0.93
CA ALA A 264 10.16 -7.48 1.66
C ALA A 264 10.62 -6.37 2.61
N VAL A 265 10.97 -5.18 2.10
CA VAL A 265 11.42 -4.04 2.94
C VAL A 265 10.89 -2.75 2.32
N SER A 266 10.12 -1.98 3.06
CA SER A 266 9.50 -0.76 2.55
C SER A 266 9.67 0.42 3.51
N GLY A 267 10.21 1.52 2.99
CA GLY A 267 10.29 2.77 3.75
C GLY A 267 8.92 3.42 3.98
N PHE A 268 7.98 3.23 3.06
CA PHE A 268 6.61 3.72 3.19
C PHE A 268 5.90 3.17 4.43
N HIS A 269 6.08 1.89 4.75
CA HIS A 269 5.48 1.26 5.93
C HIS A 269 5.86 1.97 7.23
N SER A 270 7.11 2.39 7.32
CA SER A 270 7.61 3.13 8.47
C SER A 270 6.96 4.51 8.62
N LEU A 271 6.60 5.16 7.49
CA LEU A 271 5.82 6.40 7.51
C LEU A 271 4.39 6.16 7.99
N VAL A 272 3.75 5.06 7.59
CA VAL A 272 2.43 4.66 8.10
C VAL A 272 2.51 4.36 9.59
N SER A 273 3.49 3.55 10.01
CA SER A 273 3.71 3.17 11.42
C SER A 273 3.90 4.38 12.32
N SER A 274 4.75 5.34 11.94
CA SER A 274 5.06 6.52 12.74
C SER A 274 4.10 7.70 12.50
N GLY A 275 3.46 7.78 11.34
CA GLY A 275 2.60 8.90 10.95
C GLY A 275 1.14 8.75 11.34
N THR A 276 0.64 7.51 11.41
CA THR A 276 -0.78 7.22 11.65
C THR A 276 -1.02 6.22 12.76
N SER A 277 -0.46 5.00 12.67
CA SER A 277 -0.76 3.92 13.61
C SER A 277 -0.27 4.20 15.03
N SER A 278 0.90 4.80 15.19
CA SER A 278 1.45 5.19 16.51
C SER A 278 0.56 6.17 17.27
N LYS A 279 -0.25 6.96 16.56
CA LYS A 279 -1.16 7.94 17.13
C LYS A 279 -2.48 7.34 17.64
N THR A 280 -2.74 6.09 17.34
CA THR A 280 -3.99 5.39 17.67
C THR A 280 -3.79 4.17 18.57
N VAL A 281 -2.56 3.68 18.72
CA VAL A 281 -2.22 2.56 19.62
C VAL A 281 -2.59 2.92 21.05
N ASN A 282 -3.49 2.14 21.65
CA ASN A 282 -3.93 2.30 23.04
C ASN A 282 -3.05 1.55 24.05
N ASN A 283 -2.44 0.42 23.63
CA ASN A 283 -1.61 -0.42 24.48
C ASN A 283 -0.30 -0.77 23.78
N GLU A 284 0.83 -0.52 24.46
CA GLU A 284 2.17 -0.81 23.92
C GLU A 284 2.35 -2.32 23.59
N LYS A 285 1.63 -3.22 24.24
CA LYS A 285 1.67 -4.67 23.95
C LYS A 285 1.17 -5.00 22.54
N ASP A 286 0.31 -4.15 21.97
CA ASP A 286 -0.21 -4.34 20.61
C ASP A 286 0.80 -3.94 19.53
N MET A 287 1.87 -3.20 19.86
CA MET A 287 2.84 -2.72 18.87
C MET A 287 3.49 -3.85 18.08
N LEU A 288 3.79 -4.99 18.72
CA LEU A 288 4.39 -6.13 18.01
C LEU A 288 3.45 -6.70 16.97
N LYS A 289 2.18 -6.87 17.33
CA LYS A 289 1.15 -7.34 16.41
C LYS A 289 0.92 -6.34 15.27
N VAL A 290 0.84 -5.06 15.60
CA VAL A 290 0.56 -4.00 14.63
C VAL A 290 1.74 -3.76 13.68
N GLY A 291 2.96 -3.57 14.17
CA GLY A 291 4.12 -3.29 13.35
C GLY A 291 4.67 -4.54 12.67
N TYR A 292 5.13 -5.49 13.47
CA TYR A 292 5.77 -6.72 12.97
C TYR A 292 4.77 -7.66 12.29
N GLY A 293 3.63 -7.93 12.94
CA GLY A 293 2.64 -8.88 12.44
C GLY A 293 1.99 -8.46 11.13
N ALA A 294 1.71 -7.17 10.93
CA ALA A 294 1.14 -6.68 9.69
C ALA A 294 2.10 -6.87 8.51
N MET A 295 3.40 -6.61 8.71
CA MET A 295 4.40 -6.81 7.66
C MET A 295 4.60 -8.29 7.30
N VAL A 296 4.59 -9.20 8.30
CA VAL A 296 4.66 -10.64 8.02
C VAL A 296 3.46 -11.12 7.22
N LEU A 297 2.25 -10.60 7.52
CA LEU A 297 1.05 -10.91 6.74
C LEU A 297 1.13 -10.36 5.31
N GLU A 298 1.73 -9.20 5.12
CA GLU A 298 1.98 -8.65 3.79
C GLU A 298 3.01 -9.47 3.00
N SER A 299 4.07 -9.94 3.65
CA SER A 299 5.04 -10.85 3.03
C SER A 299 4.39 -12.16 2.60
N LEU A 300 3.45 -12.69 3.40
CA LEU A 300 2.63 -13.85 3.01
C LEU A 300 1.82 -13.55 1.74
N LEU A 301 1.21 -12.38 1.64
CA LEU A 301 0.49 -11.98 0.42
C LEU A 301 1.42 -11.95 -0.80
N ALA A 302 2.65 -11.46 -0.66
CA ALA A 302 3.64 -11.47 -1.75
C ALA A 302 4.05 -12.90 -2.16
N VAL A 303 4.19 -13.83 -1.20
CA VAL A 303 4.44 -15.25 -1.49
C VAL A 303 3.26 -15.86 -2.24
N LEU A 304 2.01 -15.61 -1.79
CA LEU A 304 0.82 -16.09 -2.47
C LEU A 304 0.72 -15.54 -3.90
N ALA A 305 1.04 -14.26 -4.10
CA ALA A 305 1.06 -13.65 -5.43
C ALA A 305 2.10 -14.31 -6.35
N LEU A 306 3.28 -14.63 -5.84
CA LEU A 306 4.31 -15.39 -6.57
C LEU A 306 3.83 -16.80 -6.95
N CYS A 307 3.19 -17.52 -6.02
CA CYS A 307 2.65 -18.86 -6.28
C CYS A 307 1.53 -18.81 -7.33
N VAL A 308 0.60 -17.86 -7.22
CA VAL A 308 -0.48 -17.66 -8.21
C VAL A 308 0.09 -17.33 -9.59
N ALA A 309 1.11 -16.48 -9.65
CA ALA A 309 1.81 -16.16 -10.90
C ALA A 309 2.50 -17.38 -11.50
N GLY A 310 3.12 -18.22 -10.64
CA GLY A 310 3.72 -19.50 -11.07
C GLY A 310 2.70 -20.49 -11.63
N ALA A 311 1.52 -20.55 -11.02
CA ALA A 311 0.40 -21.37 -11.52
C ALA A 311 -0.15 -20.86 -12.86
N ALA A 312 -0.22 -19.53 -13.03
CA ALA A 312 -0.73 -18.91 -14.25
C ALA A 312 0.28 -18.88 -15.41
N ALA A 313 1.55 -19.14 -15.14
CA ALA A 313 2.59 -19.13 -16.16
C ALA A 313 2.43 -20.30 -17.16
N THR A 314 2.79 -20.05 -18.41
CA THR A 314 2.80 -21.04 -19.48
C THR A 314 4.16 -21.05 -20.17
N ASN A 315 4.75 -22.24 -20.34
CA ASN A 315 6.07 -22.40 -20.95
C ASN A 315 7.16 -21.51 -20.30
N GLY A 316 7.12 -21.34 -18.98
CA GLY A 316 8.09 -20.55 -18.24
C GLY A 316 7.89 -19.03 -18.31
N ALA A 317 6.82 -18.55 -18.96
CA ALA A 317 6.54 -17.13 -19.13
C ALA A 317 5.21 -16.73 -18.48
N LEU A 318 5.17 -15.53 -17.94
CA LEU A 318 3.94 -14.94 -17.39
C LEU A 318 2.98 -14.54 -18.53
N PRO A 319 1.65 -14.61 -18.29
CA PRO A 319 0.66 -14.11 -19.23
C PRO A 319 0.88 -12.61 -19.54
N ALA A 320 0.56 -12.17 -20.76
CA ALA A 320 0.62 -10.77 -21.19
C ALA A 320 -0.54 -9.95 -20.58
N LYS A 321 -0.63 -9.93 -19.24
CA LYS A 321 -1.62 -9.20 -18.44
C LYS A 321 -0.92 -8.38 -17.37
N THR A 322 -1.65 -7.41 -16.79
CA THR A 322 -1.14 -6.68 -15.61
C THR A 322 -0.99 -7.62 -14.42
N PRO A 323 -0.04 -7.38 -13.49
CA PRO A 323 0.12 -8.19 -12.28
C PRO A 323 -1.18 -8.35 -11.48
N PHE A 324 -1.98 -7.28 -11.37
CA PHE A 324 -3.29 -7.34 -10.72
C PHE A 324 -4.25 -8.29 -11.44
N ALA A 325 -4.29 -8.27 -12.76
CA ALA A 325 -5.14 -9.16 -13.53
C ALA A 325 -4.69 -10.62 -13.44
N ILE A 326 -3.38 -10.90 -13.37
CA ILE A 326 -2.84 -12.24 -13.14
C ILE A 326 -3.28 -12.77 -11.78
N PHE A 327 -3.07 -11.97 -10.73
CA PHE A 327 -3.41 -12.37 -9.37
C PHE A 327 -4.91 -12.53 -9.18
N SER A 328 -5.72 -11.54 -9.61
CA SER A 328 -7.18 -11.58 -9.44
C SER A 328 -7.81 -12.74 -10.21
N SER A 329 -7.41 -12.97 -11.46
CA SER A 329 -7.95 -14.09 -12.23
C SER A 329 -7.52 -15.46 -11.69
N GLY A 330 -6.28 -15.59 -11.19
CA GLY A 330 -5.80 -16.85 -10.62
C GLY A 330 -6.53 -17.22 -9.32
N VAL A 331 -6.68 -16.26 -8.40
CA VAL A 331 -7.42 -16.51 -7.14
C VAL A 331 -8.92 -16.67 -7.38
N ALA A 332 -9.51 -15.91 -8.33
CA ALA A 332 -10.91 -16.11 -8.71
C ALA A 332 -11.16 -17.56 -9.21
N GLY A 333 -10.24 -18.12 -10.00
CA GLY A 333 -10.32 -19.53 -10.41
C GLY A 333 -10.31 -20.51 -9.24
N PHE A 334 -9.62 -20.21 -8.14
CA PHE A 334 -9.70 -21.03 -6.94
C PHE A 334 -11.07 -20.94 -6.25
N PHE A 335 -11.66 -19.75 -6.19
CA PHE A 335 -13.03 -19.57 -5.66
C PHE A 335 -14.07 -20.32 -6.49
N GLU A 336 -13.91 -20.37 -7.81
CA GLU A 336 -14.76 -21.16 -8.71
C GLU A 336 -14.71 -22.66 -8.39
N MET A 337 -13.54 -23.20 -8.06
CA MET A 337 -13.40 -24.59 -7.62
C MET A 337 -14.18 -24.91 -6.34
N PHE A 338 -14.45 -23.90 -5.50
CA PHE A 338 -15.28 -24.02 -4.30
C PHE A 338 -16.76 -23.74 -4.57
N GLY A 339 -17.16 -23.62 -5.83
CA GLY A 339 -18.55 -23.40 -6.23
C GLY A 339 -19.03 -21.94 -6.20
N VAL A 340 -18.11 -20.99 -6.05
CA VAL A 340 -18.44 -19.55 -6.14
C VAL A 340 -18.69 -19.18 -7.61
N PRO A 341 -19.80 -18.46 -7.95
CA PRO A 341 -20.07 -18.06 -9.32
C PRO A 341 -18.93 -17.21 -9.92
N VAL A 342 -18.49 -17.55 -11.13
CA VAL A 342 -17.35 -16.92 -11.84
C VAL A 342 -17.40 -15.40 -11.80
N HIS A 343 -18.55 -14.82 -12.16
CA HIS A 343 -18.69 -13.37 -12.19
C HIS A 343 -18.53 -12.74 -10.79
N PHE A 344 -19.08 -13.36 -9.74
CA PHE A 344 -18.90 -12.87 -8.37
C PHE A 344 -17.44 -13.00 -7.94
N ALA A 345 -16.79 -14.14 -8.18
CA ALA A 345 -15.39 -14.35 -7.83
C ALA A 345 -14.47 -13.32 -8.50
N THR A 346 -14.68 -13.04 -9.79
CA THR A 346 -13.88 -12.05 -10.52
C THR A 346 -14.13 -10.61 -10.04
N VAL A 347 -15.38 -10.22 -9.77
CA VAL A 347 -15.70 -8.90 -9.20
C VAL A 347 -15.09 -8.76 -7.81
N PHE A 348 -15.24 -9.78 -6.96
CA PHE A 348 -14.66 -9.79 -5.61
C PHE A 348 -13.14 -9.60 -5.65
N MET A 349 -12.44 -10.37 -6.49
CA MET A 349 -10.98 -10.28 -6.60
C MET A 349 -10.52 -8.97 -7.23
N THR A 350 -11.23 -8.46 -8.24
CA THR A 350 -10.95 -7.14 -8.84
C THR A 350 -11.10 -6.03 -7.80
N MET A 351 -12.14 -6.11 -6.98
CA MET A 351 -12.32 -5.17 -5.86
C MET A 351 -11.19 -5.31 -4.82
N CYS A 352 -10.79 -6.53 -4.45
CA CYS A 352 -9.70 -6.75 -3.49
C CYS A 352 -8.39 -6.12 -3.96
N VAL A 353 -7.96 -6.36 -5.21
CA VAL A 353 -6.70 -5.79 -5.72
C VAL A 353 -6.76 -4.28 -5.88
N SER A 354 -7.93 -3.74 -6.24
CA SER A 354 -8.13 -2.29 -6.30
C SER A 354 -8.10 -1.66 -4.91
N ALA A 355 -8.70 -2.34 -3.93
CA ALA A 355 -8.71 -1.90 -2.54
C ALA A 355 -7.30 -1.87 -1.92
N LEU A 356 -6.41 -2.81 -2.27
CA LEU A 356 -5.00 -2.77 -1.88
C LEU A 356 -4.35 -1.43 -2.27
N ALA A 357 -4.53 -1.00 -3.52
CA ALA A 357 -3.99 0.28 -3.99
C ALA A 357 -4.70 1.47 -3.34
N LEU A 358 -6.05 1.45 -3.22
CA LEU A 358 -6.83 2.57 -2.68
C LEU A 358 -6.57 2.82 -1.19
N THR A 359 -6.44 1.78 -0.35
CA THR A 359 -6.19 1.95 1.08
C THR A 359 -4.81 2.55 1.35
N SER A 360 -3.80 2.13 0.58
CA SER A 360 -2.47 2.73 0.63
C SER A 360 -2.48 4.17 0.11
N LEU A 361 -3.24 4.44 -0.95
CA LEU A 361 -3.38 5.76 -1.55
C LEU A 361 -3.94 6.79 -0.56
N ASP A 362 -4.94 6.40 0.26
CA ASP A 362 -5.49 7.22 1.33
C ASP A 362 -4.44 7.58 2.39
N ALA A 363 -3.63 6.59 2.77
CA ALA A 363 -2.55 6.79 3.74
C ALA A 363 -1.47 7.72 3.17
N VAL A 364 -1.06 7.50 1.92
CA VAL A 364 -0.03 8.28 1.22
C VAL A 364 -0.46 9.74 1.06
N ALA A 365 -1.69 10.00 0.64
CA ALA A 365 -2.19 11.36 0.47
C ALA A 365 -2.16 12.14 1.79
N ARG A 366 -2.54 11.49 2.89
CA ARG A 366 -2.46 12.07 4.24
C ARG A 366 -1.01 12.31 4.68
N ILE A 367 -0.12 11.34 4.47
CA ILE A 367 1.30 11.46 4.81
C ILE A 367 1.96 12.55 3.97
N GLY A 368 1.65 12.64 2.67
CA GLY A 368 2.16 13.67 1.76
C GLY A 368 1.75 15.07 2.23
N ARG A 369 0.47 15.25 2.54
CA ARG A 369 -0.03 16.50 3.15
C ARG A 369 0.72 16.83 4.45
N MET A 370 0.85 15.87 5.36
CA MET A 370 1.52 16.09 6.64
C MET A 370 3.00 16.44 6.45
N SER A 371 3.71 15.73 5.57
CA SER A 371 5.12 16.01 5.25
C SER A 371 5.28 17.42 4.67
N PHE A 372 4.37 17.84 3.78
CA PHE A 372 4.35 19.20 3.26
C PHE A 372 4.13 20.25 4.36
N GLN A 373 3.14 20.04 5.22
CA GLN A 373 2.87 20.92 6.35
C GLN A 373 4.06 21.01 7.32
N GLU A 374 4.63 19.87 7.71
CA GLU A 374 5.79 19.83 8.62
C GLU A 374 7.05 20.46 8.01
N LEU A 375 7.22 20.46 6.68
CA LEU A 375 8.33 21.10 5.99
C LEU A 375 8.33 22.64 6.20
N PHE A 376 7.14 23.25 6.21
CA PHE A 376 6.95 24.70 6.36
C PHE A 376 6.60 25.14 7.78
N SER A 377 6.33 24.17 8.70
CA SER A 377 5.98 24.48 10.07
C SER A 377 7.16 25.06 10.85
N VAL A 378 6.84 25.95 11.79
CA VAL A 378 7.75 26.53 12.78
C VAL A 378 7.21 26.30 14.19
N ASP A 379 8.06 26.41 15.20
CA ASP A 379 7.70 26.15 16.59
C ASP A 379 6.56 27.10 17.07
N ASP A 380 6.56 28.35 16.61
CA ASP A 380 5.52 29.34 16.88
C ASP A 380 4.72 29.64 15.59
N MET A 381 3.63 28.87 15.39
CA MET A 381 2.72 29.08 14.26
C MET A 381 1.75 30.26 14.44
N GLU A 382 1.55 30.77 15.68
CA GLU A 382 0.64 31.88 15.91
C GLU A 382 1.22 33.19 15.37
N HIS A 383 2.53 33.38 15.52
CA HIS A 383 3.26 34.54 15.01
C HIS A 383 3.94 34.30 13.65
N ALA A 384 3.69 33.14 13.01
CA ALA A 384 4.26 32.83 11.72
C ALA A 384 3.74 33.75 10.61
N GLU A 385 4.57 33.97 9.59
CA GLU A 385 4.22 34.72 8.38
C GLU A 385 3.00 34.12 7.67
N GLY A 386 2.17 34.97 7.06
CA GLY A 386 0.90 34.57 6.45
C GLY A 386 1.04 33.46 5.40
N TRP A 387 2.12 33.47 4.61
CA TRP A 387 2.39 32.42 3.62
C TRP A 387 2.63 31.06 4.28
N ARG A 388 3.31 31.00 5.45
CA ARG A 388 3.52 29.74 6.19
C ARG A 388 2.19 29.19 6.72
N LYS A 389 1.32 30.07 7.22
CA LYS A 389 -0.04 29.66 7.65
C LYS A 389 -0.84 29.08 6.51
N LEU A 390 -0.70 29.65 5.29
CA LEU A 390 -1.34 29.11 4.10
C LEU A 390 -0.78 27.70 3.73
N PHE A 391 0.56 27.52 3.73
CA PHE A 391 1.20 26.25 3.39
C PHE A 391 0.93 25.17 4.45
N CYS A 392 0.74 25.55 5.71
CA CYS A 392 0.35 24.63 6.78
C CYS A 392 -1.17 24.39 6.85
N ASN A 393 -1.99 25.08 6.03
CA ASN A 393 -3.42 24.82 5.97
C ASN A 393 -3.71 23.45 5.37
N THR A 394 -4.60 22.69 6.02
CA THR A 394 -4.93 21.32 5.63
C THR A 394 -5.47 21.20 4.20
N TYR A 395 -6.34 22.12 3.80
CA TYR A 395 -6.95 22.09 2.46
C TYR A 395 -5.94 22.48 1.40
N PHE A 396 -5.19 23.57 1.60
CA PHE A 396 -4.19 24.03 0.66
C PHE A 396 -3.09 23.00 0.42
N SER A 397 -2.49 22.46 1.47
CA SER A 397 -1.44 21.45 1.39
C SER A 397 -1.91 20.14 0.72
N THR A 398 -3.18 19.76 0.94
CA THR A 398 -3.79 18.63 0.27
C THR A 398 -3.95 18.90 -1.23
N ILE A 399 -4.50 20.05 -1.61
CA ILE A 399 -4.69 20.42 -3.03
C ILE A 399 -3.36 20.44 -3.76
N VAL A 400 -2.33 21.10 -3.21
CA VAL A 400 -1.00 21.15 -3.81
C VAL A 400 -0.44 19.74 -4.04
N THR A 401 -0.50 18.88 -3.01
CA THR A 401 0.00 17.51 -3.10
C THR A 401 -0.76 16.70 -4.16
N LEU A 402 -2.09 16.81 -4.20
CA LEU A 402 -2.91 16.04 -5.15
C LEU A 402 -2.78 16.56 -6.58
N VAL A 403 -2.68 17.86 -6.80
CA VAL A 403 -2.47 18.45 -8.14
C VAL A 403 -1.12 17.99 -8.69
N CYS A 404 -0.04 18.07 -7.90
CA CYS A 404 1.26 17.55 -8.32
C CYS A 404 1.22 16.05 -8.61
N GLY A 405 0.56 15.26 -7.76
CA GLY A 405 0.35 13.83 -8.00
C GLY A 405 -0.44 13.56 -9.27
N PHE A 406 -1.52 14.31 -9.52
CA PHE A 406 -2.34 14.19 -10.73
C PHE A 406 -1.54 14.46 -12.03
N ILE A 407 -0.71 15.49 -12.03
CA ILE A 407 0.16 15.79 -13.18
C ILE A 407 1.08 14.60 -13.47
N LEU A 408 1.66 14.01 -12.42
CA LEU A 408 2.54 12.85 -12.57
C LEU A 408 1.81 11.59 -13.05
N THR A 409 0.50 11.41 -12.81
CA THR A 409 -0.23 10.23 -13.33
C THR A 409 -0.21 10.15 -14.85
N LYS A 410 -0.05 11.28 -15.55
CA LYS A 410 0.04 11.30 -17.02
C LYS A 410 1.26 10.58 -17.59
N ILE A 411 2.29 10.32 -16.76
CA ILE A 411 3.46 9.52 -17.12
C ILE A 411 3.10 8.02 -17.23
N GLY A 412 2.08 7.57 -16.50
CA GLY A 412 1.64 6.18 -16.40
C GLY A 412 2.43 5.34 -15.39
N TYR A 413 1.74 4.43 -14.70
CA TYR A 413 2.33 3.67 -13.59
C TYR A 413 3.53 2.82 -14.02
N ALA A 414 3.53 2.25 -15.21
CA ALA A 414 4.62 1.38 -15.68
C ALA A 414 5.97 2.10 -15.75
N ASN A 415 5.96 3.39 -16.10
CA ASN A 415 7.16 4.22 -16.15
C ASN A 415 7.57 4.75 -14.77
N ILE A 416 6.58 4.95 -13.88
CA ILE A 416 6.81 5.45 -12.51
C ILE A 416 7.25 4.33 -11.57
N TRP A 417 6.81 3.08 -11.79
CA TRP A 417 7.04 1.96 -10.89
C TRP A 417 8.49 1.71 -10.49
N PRO A 418 9.45 1.73 -11.40
CA PRO A 418 10.84 1.56 -11.04
C PRO A 418 11.42 2.71 -10.20
N LEU A 419 10.94 3.95 -10.41
CA LEU A 419 11.32 5.10 -9.59
C LEU A 419 10.72 4.99 -8.18
N PHE A 420 9.45 4.57 -8.09
CA PHE A 420 8.78 4.26 -6.83
C PHE A 420 9.58 3.25 -6.02
N GLY A 421 9.99 2.12 -6.61
CA GLY A 421 10.75 1.08 -5.92
C GLY A 421 12.09 1.60 -5.38
N SER A 422 12.86 2.33 -6.19
CA SER A 422 14.17 2.88 -5.78
C SER A 422 14.03 3.93 -4.67
N ALA A 423 13.04 4.83 -4.78
CA ALA A 423 12.76 5.84 -3.75
C ALA A 423 12.26 5.20 -2.44
N ASN A 424 11.45 4.15 -2.52
CA ASN A 424 10.97 3.40 -1.36
C ASN A 424 12.12 2.71 -0.60
N GLN A 425 13.09 2.15 -1.32
CA GLN A 425 14.27 1.54 -0.72
C GLN A 425 15.19 2.57 -0.07
N LEU A 426 15.39 3.74 -0.69
CA LEU A 426 16.13 4.84 -0.07
C LEU A 426 15.46 5.31 1.21
N LEU A 427 14.14 5.45 1.20
CA LEU A 427 13.37 5.81 2.38
C LEU A 427 13.57 4.80 3.51
N SER A 428 13.54 3.50 3.20
CA SER A 428 13.83 2.44 4.18
C SER A 428 15.22 2.58 4.79
N ALA A 429 16.25 2.81 3.97
CA ALA A 429 17.62 3.02 4.46
C ALA A 429 17.71 4.22 5.42
N LEU A 430 17.06 5.34 5.09
CA LEU A 430 17.03 6.55 5.95
C LEU A 430 16.30 6.29 7.27
N VAL A 431 15.22 5.53 7.25
CA VAL A 431 14.50 5.13 8.47
C VAL A 431 15.35 4.20 9.34
N ILE A 432 15.96 3.16 8.76
CA ILE A 432 16.82 2.23 9.51
C ILE A 432 18.00 3.00 10.14
N LEU A 433 18.62 3.93 9.40
CA LEU A 433 19.66 4.80 9.94
C LEU A 433 19.17 5.60 11.16
N THR A 434 17.98 6.18 11.05
CA THR A 434 17.35 6.93 12.15
C THR A 434 17.12 6.04 13.37
N LEU A 435 16.63 4.81 13.16
CA LEU A 435 16.42 3.83 14.22
C LEU A 435 17.75 3.39 14.87
N CYS A 436 18.82 3.24 14.08
CA CYS A 436 20.16 2.96 14.62
C CYS A 436 20.62 4.05 15.59
N VAL A 437 20.43 5.33 15.21
CA VAL A 437 20.79 6.47 16.06
C VAL A 437 19.89 6.52 17.30
N PHE A 438 18.56 6.38 17.11
CA PHE A 438 17.60 6.36 18.22
C PHE A 438 17.92 5.29 19.27
N LEU A 439 18.17 4.04 18.85
CA LEU A 439 18.49 2.95 19.76
C LEU A 439 19.80 3.22 20.49
N LYS A 440 20.84 3.70 19.79
CA LYS A 440 22.13 4.02 20.42
C LYS A 440 22.01 5.13 21.47
N VAL A 441 21.31 6.22 21.15
CA VAL A 441 21.11 7.36 22.06
C VAL A 441 20.28 6.97 23.29
N THR A 442 19.33 6.03 23.11
CA THR A 442 18.51 5.52 24.23
C THR A 442 19.15 4.36 25.00
N GLY A 443 20.44 4.06 24.75
CA GLY A 443 21.19 3.02 25.48
C GLY A 443 20.84 1.59 25.09
N ARG A 444 20.20 1.39 23.93
CA ARG A 444 19.80 0.05 23.43
C ARG A 444 20.74 -0.45 22.35
N SER A 445 20.83 -1.79 22.22
CA SER A 445 21.61 -2.41 21.14
C SER A 445 20.96 -2.14 19.79
N ASN A 446 21.75 -1.62 18.84
CA ASN A 446 21.35 -1.36 17.46
C ASN A 446 22.03 -2.31 16.46
N LYS A 447 22.81 -3.30 16.94
CA LYS A 447 23.63 -4.17 16.08
C LYS A 447 22.81 -4.91 15.02
N MET A 448 21.58 -5.31 15.35
CA MET A 448 20.70 -6.04 14.45
C MET A 448 20.23 -5.21 13.24
N LEU A 449 20.33 -3.88 13.28
CA LEU A 449 19.92 -3.01 12.20
C LEU A 449 21.05 -2.71 11.20
N PHE A 450 22.30 -3.03 11.49
CA PHE A 450 23.42 -2.77 10.59
C PHE A 450 23.37 -3.62 9.30
N PRO A 451 23.11 -4.96 9.36
CA PRO A 451 23.01 -5.76 8.14
C PRO A 451 21.93 -5.23 7.18
N PRO A 452 20.66 -5.01 7.60
CA PRO A 452 19.67 -4.41 6.71
C PRO A 452 20.07 -3.01 6.22
N LEU A 453 20.67 -2.16 7.05
CA LEU A 453 21.11 -0.83 6.64
C LEU A 453 22.13 -0.90 5.50
N ILE A 454 23.15 -1.73 5.63
CA ILE A 454 24.22 -1.87 4.61
C ILE A 454 23.62 -2.40 3.31
N ILE A 455 22.79 -3.46 3.38
CA ILE A 455 22.15 -4.05 2.20
C ILE A 455 21.28 -3.00 1.49
N MET A 456 20.44 -2.26 2.24
CA MET A 456 19.55 -1.26 1.67
C MET A 456 20.32 -0.09 1.03
N LEU A 457 21.42 0.36 1.62
CA LEU A 457 22.27 1.37 1.03
C LEU A 457 22.94 0.86 -0.26
N CYS A 458 23.50 -0.35 -0.25
CA CYS A 458 24.10 -0.96 -1.45
C CYS A 458 23.07 -1.10 -2.59
N VAL A 459 21.88 -1.62 -2.30
CA VAL A 459 20.79 -1.74 -3.28
C VAL A 459 20.43 -0.38 -3.86
N THR A 460 20.21 0.61 -3.01
CA THR A 460 19.76 1.95 -3.43
C THR A 460 20.82 2.66 -4.27
N PHE A 461 22.08 2.71 -3.81
CA PHE A 461 23.15 3.37 -4.56
C PHE A 461 23.42 2.68 -5.90
N THR A 462 23.42 1.35 -5.94
CA THR A 462 23.59 0.62 -7.20
C THR A 462 22.43 0.89 -8.16
N ALA A 463 21.20 0.92 -7.65
CA ALA A 463 20.02 1.22 -8.47
C ALA A 463 20.03 2.65 -9.03
N LEU A 464 20.52 3.62 -8.28
CA LEU A 464 20.69 4.99 -8.75
C LEU A 464 21.76 5.08 -9.83
N VAL A 465 22.93 4.48 -9.61
CA VAL A 465 24.05 4.50 -10.58
C VAL A 465 23.70 3.79 -11.89
N GLN A 466 22.93 2.71 -11.86
CA GLN A 466 22.52 2.00 -13.08
C GLN A 466 21.47 2.74 -13.92
N ARG A 467 20.85 3.79 -13.36
CA ARG A 467 19.82 4.58 -14.05
C ARG A 467 20.27 5.94 -14.53
N THR A 468 21.40 6.43 -14.02
CA THR A 468 22.13 7.58 -14.58
C THR A 468 22.98 7.16 -15.75
#